data_fb3c9785f14d50c673f221721c1d3dca
#
_entry.id   fb3c9785f14d50c673f221721c1d3dca
#
_cell.length_a   1.000
_cell.length_b   1.000
_cell.length_c   1.000
_cell.angle_alpha   90.00
_cell.angle_beta   90.00
_cell.angle_gamma   90.00
#
_symmetry.space_group_name_H-M   'P 1'
#
loop_
_entity.id
_entity.type
_entity.pdbx_description
1 polymer ?
#
loop_
_entity_poly.entity_id
_entity_poly.type
_entity_poly.pdbx_seq_one_letter_code
_entity_poly.pdbx_strand_id
1 'polypeptide(L)' 'MRYTLITAQGRVYTFFLRAVAETYQQAYGGVIVSDEILVDKIAQTAL' A
#
# COMPACT_ATOMS: atom_id res chain seq x y z
N MET A 1 9.75 -1.96 -1.06
CA MET A 1 8.53 -1.28 -0.64
C MET A 1 7.34 -1.82 -1.41
N ARG A 2 6.28 -2.06 -0.71
CA ARG A 2 5.12 -2.69 -1.31
C ARG A 2 3.87 -1.94 -0.90
N TYR A 3 3.02 -1.70 -1.88
CA TYR A 3 1.76 -1.01 -1.65
C TYR A 3 0.62 -1.99 -1.91
N THR A 4 -0.29 -2.10 -0.97
CA THR A 4 -1.44 -2.98 -1.08
C THR A 4 -2.69 -2.14 -1.17
N LEU A 5 -3.47 -2.35 -2.22
CA LEU A 5 -4.74 -1.67 -2.40
C LEU A 5 -5.86 -2.63 -2.07
N ILE A 6 -6.70 -2.23 -1.12
CA ILE A 6 -7.88 -2.99 -0.75
C ILE A 6 -9.09 -2.20 -1.25
N THR A 7 -9.75 -2.73 -2.27
CA THR A 7 -10.85 -2.02 -2.88
C THR A 7 -12.12 -2.16 -2.05
N ALA A 8 -13.10 -1.31 -2.37
CA ALA A 8 -14.38 -1.33 -1.68
C ALA A 8 -15.11 -2.66 -1.90
N GLN A 9 -14.78 -3.38 -2.95
CA GLN A 9 -15.40 -4.66 -3.25
C GLN A 9 -14.71 -5.83 -2.54
N GLY A 10 -13.65 -5.54 -1.78
CA GLY A 10 -12.95 -6.58 -1.06
C GLY A 10 -11.82 -7.22 -1.84
N ARG A 11 -11.43 -6.64 -2.96
CA ARG A 11 -10.31 -7.15 -3.75
C ARG A 11 -9.02 -6.56 -3.24
N VAL A 12 -7.95 -7.35 -3.35
CA VAL A 12 -6.63 -6.95 -2.88
C VAL A 12 -5.67 -6.99 -4.05
N TYR A 13 -4.97 -5.89 -4.26
CA TYR A 13 -3.95 -5.76 -5.29
C TYR A 13 -2.64 -5.34 -4.65
N THR A 14 -1.54 -5.86 -5.17
CA THR A 14 -0.22 -5.52 -4.66
C THR A 14 0.57 -4.82 -5.75
N PHE A 15 1.17 -3.68 -5.40
CA PHE A 15 1.97 -2.88 -6.33
C PHE A 15 3.30 -2.56 -5.69
N PHE A 16 4.30 -2.35 -6.53
CA PHE A 16 5.61 -1.90 -6.06
C PHE A 16 5.86 -0.44 -6.37
N LEU A 17 4.95 0.20 -7.10
CA LEU A 17 5.06 1.61 -7.45
C LEU A 17 3.87 2.36 -6.87
N ARG A 18 4.19 3.41 -6.12
CA ARG A 18 3.14 4.19 -5.48
C ARG A 18 2.21 4.83 -6.51
N ALA A 19 2.77 5.35 -7.59
CA ALA A 19 1.97 6.02 -8.60
C ALA A 19 0.94 5.07 -9.20
N VAL A 20 1.33 3.82 -9.43
CA VAL A 20 0.41 2.83 -9.97
C VAL A 20 -0.69 2.52 -8.97
N ALA A 21 -0.33 2.37 -7.70
CA ALA A 21 -1.32 2.09 -6.66
C ALA A 21 -2.34 3.23 -6.57
N GLU A 22 -1.88 4.47 -6.63
CA GLU A 22 -2.79 5.62 -6.57
C GLU A 22 -3.70 5.67 -7.78
N THR A 23 -3.19 5.33 -8.94
CA THR A 23 -4.00 5.29 -10.15
C THR A 23 -5.12 4.28 -10.02
N TYR A 24 -4.81 3.10 -9.51
CA TYR A 24 -5.82 2.07 -9.30
C TYR A 24 -6.81 2.48 -8.22
N GLN A 25 -6.34 3.17 -7.19
CA GLN A 25 -7.23 3.65 -6.15
C GLN A 25 -8.27 4.62 -6.71
N GLN A 26 -7.85 5.50 -7.60
CA GLN A 26 -8.79 6.43 -8.21
C GLN A 26 -9.81 5.71 -9.08
N ALA A 27 -9.41 4.63 -9.72
CA ALA A 27 -10.29 3.89 -10.61
C ALA A 27 -11.28 3.02 -9.85
N TYR A 28 -10.82 2.35 -8.80
CA TYR A 28 -11.64 1.35 -8.11
C TYR A 28 -12.05 1.78 -6.72
N GLY A 29 -11.44 2.83 -6.19
CA GLY A 29 -11.68 3.19 -4.80
C GLY A 29 -10.96 2.26 -3.85
N GLY A 30 -11.05 2.55 -2.56
CA GLY A 30 -10.46 1.70 -1.56
C GLY A 30 -9.35 2.37 -0.80
N VAL A 31 -8.55 1.57 -0.10
CA VAL A 31 -7.51 2.05 0.79
C VAL A 31 -6.16 1.48 0.37
N ILE A 32 -5.14 2.31 0.38
CA ILE A 32 -3.78 1.88 0.11
C ILE A 32 -3.04 1.73 1.42
N VAL A 33 -2.44 0.55 1.62
CA VAL A 33 -1.62 0.26 2.79
C VAL A 33 -0.19 0.07 2.33
N SER A 34 0.74 0.78 2.94
CA SER A 34 2.14 0.71 2.58
C SER A 34 2.92 -0.04 3.66
N ASP A 35 3.68 -1.04 3.24
CA ASP A 35 4.55 -1.76 4.17
C ASP A 35 5.77 -0.93 4.53
N GLU A 36 6.03 0.12 3.78
CA GLU A 36 7.19 0.96 3.99
C GLU A 36 7.20 1.55 5.41
N ILE A 37 6.05 1.98 5.87
CA ILE A 37 5.96 2.59 7.19
C ILE A 37 6.28 1.59 8.27
N LEU A 38 5.83 0.36 8.12
CA LEU A 38 6.11 -0.69 9.09
C LEU A 38 7.60 -1.02 9.13
N VAL A 39 8.21 -1.08 7.97
CA VAL A 39 9.65 -1.36 7.89
C VAL A 39 10.44 -0.26 8.59
N ASP A 40 10.07 0.98 8.38
CA ASP A 40 10.75 2.09 9.02
C ASP A 40 10.64 2.00 10.53
N LYS A 41 9.46 1.69 11.04
CA LYS A 41 9.27 1.57 12.48
C LYS A 41 10.11 0.45 13.05
N ILE A 42 10.16 -0.66 12.38
CA ILE A 42 10.94 -1.80 12.84
C ILE A 42 12.42 -1.44 12.88
N ALA A 43 12.90 -0.76 11.85
CA ALA A 43 14.29 -0.36 11.80
C ALA A 43 14.64 0.59 12.93
N GLN A 44 13.76 1.54 13.22
CA GLN A 44 13.99 2.48 14.31
C GLN A 44 13.96 1.78 15.65
N THR A 45 13.09 0.83 15.81
CA THR A 45 12.98 0.08 17.05
C THR A 45 14.22 -0.76 17.28
N ALA A 46 14.78 -1.29 16.22
CA ALA A 46 15.98 -2.12 16.34
C ALA A 46 17.21 -1.31 16.77
N LEU A 47 17.20 -0.04 16.49
CA LEU A 47 18.29 0.84 16.89
C LEU A 47 18.18 1.23 18.35
#